data_d4a2a6341e7084b8e51785185d2ae83a
#
_entry.id   d4a2a6341e7084b8e51785185d2ae83a
#
_cell.length_a   1.000
_cell.length_b   1.000
_cell.length_c   1.000
_cell.angle_alpha   90.00
_cell.angle_beta   90.00
_cell.angle_gamma   90.00
#
_symmetry.space_group_name_H-M   'P 1'
#
loop_
_entity.id
_entity.type
_entity.pdbx_description
1 polymer ?
#
loop_
_entity_poly.entity_id
_entity_poly.type
_entity_poly.pdbx_seq_one_letter_code
_entity_poly.pdbx_strand_id
1 'polypeptide(L)'
;MVKLTQEFVTAVLELSDNGQSKISERERDLFGISSPRLKALINNICSKEGTNYLELGVYKGSTIISAAYGNPTTKLVGVENYSYDEREPKRTAPEGTIWENMKSQLAANIQRYNEPTSAVNINNINIIENNFQDVDWKSQPKFDVCYFDITPANKETYEAFFSTVYKALSSEAVIIFSNYSNVKNAKELDEVIADNANKFEVEWKKQRVSGGLSDHTQYQSGLLIISIKKKIAKIEKATT
;
A
#
# COMPACT_ATOMS: atom_id res chain seq x y z
N MET A 1 17.40 -0.21 -7.79
CA MET A 1 16.01 -0.02 -8.29
C MET A 1 15.55 -1.36 -8.84
N VAL A 2 14.47 -1.90 -8.30
CA VAL A 2 13.94 -3.22 -8.67
C VAL A 2 12.88 -3.03 -9.76
N LYS A 3 13.03 -3.76 -10.86
CA LYS A 3 12.01 -3.73 -11.92
C LYS A 3 10.95 -4.80 -11.66
N LEU A 4 9.69 -4.35 -11.46
CA LEU A 4 8.52 -5.20 -11.29
C LEU A 4 7.80 -5.32 -12.65
N THR A 5 8.17 -6.35 -13.42
CA THR A 5 7.59 -6.56 -14.75
C THR A 5 6.12 -7.00 -14.68
N GLN A 6 5.39 -6.84 -15.79
CA GLN A 6 4.01 -7.28 -15.88
C GLN A 6 3.89 -8.79 -15.63
N GLU A 7 4.82 -9.60 -16.14
CA GLU A 7 4.84 -11.05 -15.95
C GLU A 7 4.99 -11.39 -14.47
N PHE A 8 5.93 -10.74 -13.77
CA PHE A 8 6.12 -10.93 -12.33
C PHE A 8 4.84 -10.61 -11.55
N VAL A 9 4.23 -9.44 -11.78
CA VAL A 9 3.01 -9.05 -11.06
C VAL A 9 1.83 -9.94 -11.44
N THR A 10 1.75 -10.43 -12.68
CA THR A 10 0.72 -11.40 -13.07
C THR A 10 0.88 -12.71 -12.30
N ALA A 11 2.10 -13.27 -12.24
CA ALA A 11 2.36 -14.48 -11.47
C ALA A 11 2.07 -14.30 -9.97
N VAL A 12 2.45 -13.14 -9.42
CA VAL A 12 2.14 -12.79 -8.02
C VAL A 12 0.63 -12.72 -7.76
N LEU A 13 -0.15 -12.17 -8.68
CA LEU A 13 -1.61 -12.14 -8.59
C LEU A 13 -2.21 -13.54 -8.62
N GLU A 14 -1.75 -14.42 -9.51
CA GLU A 14 -2.21 -15.80 -9.58
C GLU A 14 -1.93 -16.58 -8.28
N LEU A 15 -0.74 -16.41 -7.70
CA LEU A 15 -0.41 -16.99 -6.40
C LEU A 15 -1.37 -16.47 -5.31
N SER A 16 -1.62 -15.18 -5.30
CA SER A 16 -2.44 -14.53 -4.27
C SER A 16 -3.92 -14.88 -4.41
N ASP A 17 -4.42 -14.99 -5.63
CA ASP A 17 -5.79 -15.45 -5.95
C ASP A 17 -6.02 -16.89 -5.45
N ASN A 18 -4.96 -17.70 -5.39
CA ASN A 18 -4.97 -19.05 -4.82
C ASN A 18 -4.61 -19.11 -3.33
N GLY A 19 -4.49 -17.95 -2.66
CA GLY A 19 -4.14 -17.86 -1.25
C GLY A 19 -2.70 -18.26 -0.93
N GLN A 20 -1.83 -18.37 -1.93
CA GLN A 20 -0.44 -18.77 -1.76
C GLN A 20 0.44 -17.55 -1.44
N SER A 21 1.20 -17.65 -0.37
CA SER A 21 2.20 -16.65 0.03
C SER A 21 3.12 -17.26 1.10
N LYS A 22 4.13 -16.51 1.52
CA LYS A 22 4.98 -16.89 2.66
C LYS A 22 4.25 -16.72 4.01
N ILE A 23 3.11 -16.02 4.04
CA ILE A 23 2.39 -15.68 5.26
C ILE A 23 1.81 -16.94 5.88
N SER A 24 2.12 -17.18 7.16
CA SER A 24 1.50 -18.25 7.94
C SER A 24 0.04 -17.94 8.28
N GLU A 25 -0.70 -18.94 8.77
CA GLU A 25 -2.08 -18.75 9.24
C GLU A 25 -2.17 -17.68 10.33
N ARG A 26 -1.19 -17.65 11.24
CA ARG A 26 -1.15 -16.64 12.33
C ARG A 26 -1.14 -15.20 11.81
N GLU A 27 -0.40 -14.92 10.74
CA GLU A 27 -0.33 -13.57 10.14
C GLU A 27 -1.52 -13.30 9.24
N ARG A 28 -2.15 -14.35 8.67
CA ARG A 28 -3.43 -14.20 7.97
C ARG A 28 -4.53 -13.71 8.90
N ASP A 29 -4.50 -14.14 10.16
CA ASP A 29 -5.45 -13.74 11.20
C ASP A 29 -5.09 -12.39 11.86
N LEU A 30 -3.97 -11.76 11.45
CA LEU A 30 -3.62 -10.44 11.95
C LEU A 30 -4.76 -9.46 11.70
N PHE A 31 -5.27 -8.89 12.80
CA PHE A 31 -6.41 -8.01 12.75
C PHE A 31 -6.11 -6.74 11.96
N GLY A 32 -6.98 -6.43 11.04
CA GLY A 32 -6.92 -5.24 10.18
C GLY A 32 -8.02 -5.30 9.14
N ILE A 33 -8.24 -4.18 8.45
CA ILE A 33 -9.23 -4.09 7.39
C ILE A 33 -8.62 -4.57 6.06
N SER A 34 -8.10 -5.80 6.03
CA SER A 34 -7.50 -6.37 4.81
C SER A 34 -7.81 -7.86 4.68
N SER A 35 -8.21 -8.26 3.48
CA SER A 35 -8.51 -9.66 3.19
C SER A 35 -7.23 -10.51 3.16
N PRO A 36 -7.33 -11.83 3.39
CA PRO A 36 -6.18 -12.74 3.25
C PRO A 36 -5.52 -12.68 1.87
N ARG A 37 -6.29 -12.49 0.80
CA ARG A 37 -5.75 -12.33 -0.57
C ARG A 37 -4.96 -11.05 -0.76
N LEU A 38 -5.43 -9.93 -0.20
CA LEU A 38 -4.68 -8.68 -0.23
C LEU A 38 -3.35 -8.81 0.52
N LYS A 39 -3.37 -9.41 1.72
CA LYS A 39 -2.15 -9.69 2.48
C LYS A 39 -1.17 -10.55 1.68
N ALA A 40 -1.67 -11.63 1.04
CA ALA A 40 -0.87 -12.49 0.18
C ALA A 40 -0.28 -11.73 -1.01
N LEU A 41 -1.06 -10.86 -1.67
CA LEU A 41 -0.60 -10.04 -2.78
C LEU A 41 0.54 -9.10 -2.35
N ILE A 42 0.36 -8.38 -1.26
CA ILE A 42 1.38 -7.46 -0.73
C ILE A 42 2.66 -8.22 -0.34
N ASN A 43 2.51 -9.37 0.34
CA ASN A 43 3.64 -10.24 0.68
C ASN A 43 4.42 -10.72 -0.55
N ASN A 44 3.70 -11.25 -1.55
CA ASN A 44 4.30 -11.78 -2.77
C ASN A 44 4.97 -10.69 -3.62
N ILE A 45 4.37 -9.50 -3.75
CA ILE A 45 4.97 -8.37 -4.46
C ILE A 45 6.29 -7.95 -3.79
N CYS A 46 6.33 -7.93 -2.46
CA CYS A 46 7.51 -7.61 -1.67
C CYS A 46 8.55 -8.74 -1.64
N SER A 47 8.23 -9.92 -2.19
CA SER A 47 9.18 -11.06 -2.22
C SER A 47 10.36 -10.86 -3.16
N LYS A 48 10.29 -9.88 -4.06
CA LYS A 48 11.40 -9.56 -4.95
C LYS A 48 12.48 -8.82 -4.16
N GLU A 49 13.67 -9.39 -4.17
CA GLU A 49 14.80 -8.89 -3.39
C GLU A 49 15.11 -7.41 -3.66
N GLY A 50 15.31 -6.64 -2.60
CA GLY A 50 15.64 -5.22 -2.65
C GLY A 50 14.48 -4.29 -2.97
N THR A 51 13.23 -4.78 -2.94
CA THR A 51 12.03 -3.94 -3.12
C THR A 51 11.94 -2.89 -2.02
N ASN A 52 11.68 -1.65 -2.41
CA ASN A 52 11.30 -0.57 -1.51
C ASN A 52 9.77 -0.38 -1.57
N TYR A 53 9.10 -0.62 -0.47
CA TYR A 53 7.64 -0.58 -0.35
C TYR A 53 7.18 0.61 0.48
N LEU A 54 6.18 1.30 -0.01
CA LEU A 54 5.48 2.39 0.67
C LEU A 54 4.02 2.02 0.90
N GLU A 55 3.52 2.25 2.11
CA GLU A 55 2.11 2.14 2.45
C GLU A 55 1.58 3.48 2.96
N LEU A 56 0.52 3.97 2.37
CA LEU A 56 -0.21 5.16 2.81
C LEU A 56 -1.53 4.74 3.41
N GLY A 57 -1.71 4.99 4.71
CA GLY A 57 -2.82 4.45 5.50
C GLY A 57 -2.48 3.07 6.06
N VAL A 58 -1.72 3.02 7.13
CA VAL A 58 -1.21 1.77 7.72
C VAL A 58 -2.23 1.14 8.66
N TYR A 59 -3.05 1.94 9.32
CA TYR A 59 -4.02 1.51 10.32
C TYR A 59 -3.35 0.68 11.42
N LYS A 60 -3.70 -0.60 11.57
CA LYS A 60 -3.13 -1.52 12.58
C LYS A 60 -1.97 -2.36 12.07
N GLY A 61 -1.51 -2.11 10.84
CA GLY A 61 -0.31 -2.70 10.27
C GLY A 61 -0.47 -4.06 9.62
N SER A 62 -1.71 -4.53 9.37
CA SER A 62 -1.90 -5.88 8.82
C SER A 62 -1.24 -6.10 7.47
N THR A 63 -1.24 -5.11 6.59
CA THR A 63 -0.65 -5.15 5.25
C THR A 63 0.86 -4.94 5.29
N ILE A 64 1.36 -3.94 6.02
CA ILE A 64 2.80 -3.69 6.09
C ILE A 64 3.57 -4.81 6.82
N ILE A 65 2.98 -5.42 7.85
CA ILE A 65 3.54 -6.62 8.51
C ILE A 65 3.53 -7.80 7.54
N SER A 66 2.46 -7.94 6.74
CA SER A 66 2.41 -8.95 5.69
C SER A 66 3.50 -8.73 4.63
N ALA A 67 3.77 -7.48 4.25
CA ALA A 67 4.87 -7.14 3.34
C ALA A 67 6.24 -7.57 3.88
N ALA A 68 6.44 -7.42 5.20
CA ALA A 68 7.69 -7.76 5.87
C ALA A 68 7.93 -9.28 5.97
N TYR A 69 6.86 -10.06 6.08
CA TYR A 69 6.94 -11.47 6.41
C TYR A 69 7.74 -12.30 5.39
N GLY A 70 8.86 -12.87 5.83
CA GLY A 70 9.76 -13.67 4.97
C GLY A 70 10.45 -12.87 3.86
N ASN A 71 10.46 -11.53 3.96
CA ASN A 71 11.06 -10.59 2.99
C ASN A 71 12.11 -9.69 3.67
N PRO A 72 13.21 -10.23 4.20
CA PRO A 72 14.15 -9.49 5.06
C PRO A 72 14.91 -8.38 4.34
N THR A 73 14.97 -8.39 3.01
CA THR A 73 15.69 -7.38 2.21
C THR A 73 14.79 -6.22 1.76
N THR A 74 13.47 -6.33 1.96
CA THR A 74 12.50 -5.29 1.60
C THR A 74 12.57 -4.15 2.60
N LYS A 75 12.71 -2.91 2.12
CA LYS A 75 12.58 -1.70 2.94
C LYS A 75 11.12 -1.26 2.95
N LEU A 76 10.59 -1.07 4.15
CA LEU A 76 9.17 -0.81 4.36
C LEU A 76 9.00 0.54 5.06
N VAL A 77 8.26 1.43 4.42
CA VAL A 77 7.85 2.71 4.99
C VAL A 77 6.34 2.78 4.99
N GLY A 78 5.77 3.02 6.15
CA GLY A 78 4.35 3.31 6.32
C GLY A 78 4.14 4.75 6.72
N VAL A 79 3.08 5.39 6.22
CA VAL A 79 2.66 6.72 6.64
C VAL A 79 1.27 6.63 7.22
N GLU A 80 1.10 7.11 8.46
CA GLU A 80 -0.16 7.05 9.18
C GLU A 80 -0.35 8.32 10.02
N ASN A 81 -1.52 8.95 9.93
CA ASN A 81 -1.86 10.16 10.69
C ASN A 81 -2.85 9.91 11.83
N TYR A 82 -3.29 8.66 12.00
CA TYR A 82 -4.26 8.22 13.02
C TYR A 82 -5.61 8.98 13.01
N SER A 83 -5.92 9.70 11.95
CA SER A 83 -7.18 10.47 11.85
C SER A 83 -8.44 9.61 11.80
N TYR A 84 -8.28 8.29 11.63
CA TYR A 84 -9.40 7.35 11.65
C TYR A 84 -10.03 7.25 13.03
N ASP A 85 -9.23 7.36 14.10
CA ASP A 85 -9.72 7.33 15.50
C ASP A 85 -10.68 8.49 15.80
N GLU A 86 -10.52 9.63 15.12
CA GLU A 86 -11.39 10.79 15.28
C GLU A 86 -12.71 10.70 14.49
N ARG A 87 -12.73 9.92 13.41
CA ARG A 87 -13.84 9.83 12.44
C ARG A 87 -14.79 8.69 12.71
N GLU A 88 -14.33 7.63 13.36
CA GLU A 88 -15.22 6.56 13.78
C GLU A 88 -16.18 7.14 14.82
N PRO A 89 -17.51 7.17 14.55
CA PRO A 89 -18.43 7.45 15.62
C PRO A 89 -18.08 6.45 16.72
N LYS A 90 -17.95 6.93 17.96
CA LYS A 90 -17.74 6.08 19.13
C LYS A 90 -18.80 4.98 19.11
N ARG A 91 -18.58 4.01 18.24
CA ARG A 91 -19.33 2.77 18.28
C ARG A 91 -19.05 2.26 19.66
N THR A 92 -20.09 1.93 20.40
CA THR A 92 -20.05 1.30 21.70
C THR A 92 -19.22 0.02 21.59
N ALA A 93 -17.92 0.21 21.49
CA ALA A 93 -16.98 -0.86 21.61
C ALA A 93 -17.01 -1.25 23.10
N PRO A 94 -17.08 -2.53 23.45
CA PRO A 94 -16.91 -2.97 24.82
C PRO A 94 -15.67 -2.31 25.40
N GLU A 95 -15.75 -1.76 26.63
CA GLU A 95 -14.61 -1.18 27.34
C GLU A 95 -13.37 -2.07 27.20
N GLY A 96 -12.24 -1.49 26.78
CA GLY A 96 -10.98 -2.22 26.57
C GLY A 96 -10.82 -2.81 25.17
N THR A 97 -11.64 -2.47 24.21
CA THR A 97 -11.41 -2.90 22.83
C THR A 97 -10.40 -2.03 22.10
N ILE A 98 -9.77 -2.69 21.17
CA ILE A 98 -8.66 -2.32 20.27
C ILE A 98 -8.85 -0.96 19.54
N TRP A 99 -10.08 -0.37 19.56
CA TRP A 99 -10.45 0.83 18.82
C TRP A 99 -10.07 2.15 19.50
N GLU A 100 -9.77 2.11 20.81
CA GLU A 100 -9.50 3.33 21.57
C GLU A 100 -8.10 3.90 21.34
N ASN A 101 -7.15 3.11 20.81
CA ASN A 101 -5.79 3.57 20.56
C ASN A 101 -5.11 2.83 19.40
N MET A 102 -5.38 3.26 18.18
CA MET A 102 -4.84 2.67 16.96
C MET A 102 -3.31 2.70 16.91
N LYS A 103 -2.69 3.78 17.39
CA LYS A 103 -1.23 3.92 17.45
C LYS A 103 -0.59 2.85 18.34
N SER A 104 -1.12 2.65 19.54
CA SER A 104 -0.64 1.61 20.46
C SER A 104 -0.84 0.21 19.90
N GLN A 105 -1.95 0.00 19.18
CA GLN A 105 -2.22 -1.29 18.55
C GLN A 105 -1.24 -1.57 17.39
N LEU A 106 -0.94 -0.58 16.57
CA LEU A 106 0.07 -0.71 15.51
C LEU A 106 1.44 -1.05 16.11
N ALA A 107 1.86 -0.31 17.14
CA ALA A 107 3.13 -0.56 17.82
C ALA A 107 3.19 -1.96 18.44
N ALA A 108 2.12 -2.40 19.11
CA ALA A 108 2.03 -3.74 19.70
C ALA A 108 2.07 -4.85 18.65
N ASN A 109 1.38 -4.65 17.51
CA ASN A 109 1.42 -5.59 16.40
C ASN A 109 2.83 -5.70 15.82
N ILE A 110 3.51 -4.59 15.56
CA ILE A 110 4.90 -4.59 15.07
C ILE A 110 5.81 -5.30 16.09
N GLN A 111 5.71 -4.97 17.37
CA GLN A 111 6.52 -5.59 18.41
C GLN A 111 6.31 -7.11 18.49
N ARG A 112 5.05 -7.58 18.44
CA ARG A 112 4.71 -9.01 18.51
C ARG A 112 5.40 -9.84 17.42
N TYR A 113 5.61 -9.27 16.22
CA TYR A 113 6.25 -9.96 15.10
C TYR A 113 7.75 -9.71 15.03
N ASN A 114 8.28 -8.80 15.85
CA ASN A 114 9.71 -8.50 15.95
C ASN A 114 10.43 -9.34 17.02
N GLU A 115 9.73 -10.23 17.70
CA GLU A 115 10.35 -11.10 18.69
C GLU A 115 11.33 -12.10 18.05
N PRO A 116 12.45 -12.45 18.72
CA PRO A 116 13.48 -13.34 18.16
C PRO A 116 12.97 -14.74 17.76
N THR A 117 11.83 -15.18 18.31
CA THR A 117 11.15 -16.43 17.97
C THR A 117 10.26 -16.33 16.74
N SER A 118 10.07 -15.11 16.23
CA SER A 118 9.31 -14.86 15.01
C SER A 118 10.18 -15.18 13.80
N ALA A 119 9.63 -15.93 12.83
CA ALA A 119 10.29 -16.13 11.53
C ALA A 119 10.37 -14.82 10.73
N VAL A 120 9.89 -13.74 11.28
CA VAL A 120 9.77 -12.41 10.66
C VAL A 120 10.77 -11.47 11.29
N ASN A 121 11.75 -11.05 10.52
CA ASN A 121 12.58 -9.92 10.91
C ASN A 121 11.91 -8.63 10.41
N ILE A 122 11.06 -8.01 11.24
CA ILE A 122 10.35 -6.78 10.90
C ILE A 122 11.09 -5.49 11.31
N ASN A 123 12.36 -5.59 11.68
CA ASN A 123 13.22 -4.44 11.99
C ASN A 123 13.35 -3.45 10.82
N ASN A 124 12.89 -3.82 9.65
CA ASN A 124 12.92 -3.00 8.44
C ASN A 124 11.67 -2.13 8.23
N ILE A 125 10.68 -2.17 9.15
CA ILE A 125 9.48 -1.31 9.07
C ILE A 125 9.78 0.04 9.72
N ASN A 126 9.58 1.13 8.97
CA ASN A 126 9.62 2.49 9.45
C ASN A 126 8.23 3.14 9.32
N ILE A 127 7.67 3.65 10.43
CA ILE A 127 6.39 4.35 10.44
C ILE A 127 6.63 5.85 10.58
N ILE A 128 6.14 6.61 9.62
CA ILE A 128 6.12 8.07 9.63
C ILE A 128 4.73 8.50 10.12
N GLU A 129 4.71 9.09 11.33
CA GLU A 129 3.50 9.63 11.94
C GLU A 129 3.24 11.03 11.39
N ASN A 130 2.55 11.10 10.27
CA ASN A 130 2.22 12.38 9.64
C ASN A 130 1.08 12.22 8.64
N ASN A 131 0.50 13.32 8.20
CA ASN A 131 -0.28 13.34 6.99
C ASN A 131 0.64 13.12 5.78
N PHE A 132 0.28 12.23 4.86
CA PHE A 132 1.14 11.93 3.70
C PHE A 132 1.44 13.16 2.83
N GLN A 133 0.59 14.19 2.87
CA GLN A 133 0.79 15.45 2.15
C GLN A 133 1.95 16.27 2.73
N ASP A 134 2.22 16.12 4.04
CA ASP A 134 3.19 16.94 4.81
C ASP A 134 4.53 16.24 5.01
N VAL A 135 4.68 15.00 4.48
CA VAL A 135 5.95 14.27 4.53
C VAL A 135 6.98 14.90 3.59
N ASP A 136 8.22 15.06 4.08
CA ASP A 136 9.34 15.42 3.20
C ASP A 136 9.74 14.24 2.30
N TRP A 137 9.07 14.14 1.17
CA TRP A 137 9.30 13.08 0.18
C TRP A 137 10.66 13.16 -0.53
N LYS A 138 11.37 14.27 -0.40
CA LYS A 138 12.73 14.41 -1.00
C LYS A 138 13.77 13.67 -0.17
N SER A 139 13.59 13.59 1.14
CA SER A 139 14.47 12.86 2.05
C SER A 139 14.22 11.35 2.06
N GLN A 140 13.09 10.91 1.51
CA GLN A 140 12.73 9.49 1.50
C GLN A 140 13.44 8.72 0.37
N PRO A 141 13.66 7.40 0.52
CA PRO A 141 14.15 6.56 -0.56
C PRO A 141 13.17 6.56 -1.74
N LYS A 142 13.61 6.07 -2.89
CA LYS A 142 12.71 5.80 -4.01
C LYS A 142 11.97 4.49 -3.77
N PHE A 143 10.65 4.48 -3.99
CA PHE A 143 9.79 3.34 -3.77
C PHE A 143 9.45 2.66 -5.09
N ASP A 144 9.57 1.33 -5.12
CA ASP A 144 9.25 0.50 -6.28
C ASP A 144 7.78 0.05 -6.26
N VAL A 145 7.19 -0.04 -5.06
CA VAL A 145 5.80 -0.35 -4.82
C VAL A 145 5.19 0.69 -3.88
N CYS A 146 3.98 1.16 -4.21
CA CYS A 146 3.18 1.98 -3.31
C CYS A 146 1.78 1.39 -3.17
N TYR A 147 1.35 1.09 -1.95
CA TYR A 147 -0.04 0.77 -1.62
C TYR A 147 -0.72 2.00 -1.05
N PHE A 148 -1.77 2.44 -1.72
CA PHE A 148 -2.58 3.61 -1.35
C PHE A 148 -3.91 3.15 -0.75
N ASP A 149 -4.06 3.30 0.55
CA ASP A 149 -5.26 2.93 1.33
C ASP A 149 -5.74 4.08 2.22
N ILE A 150 -5.78 5.29 1.67
CA ILE A 150 -6.22 6.48 2.38
C ILE A 150 -7.75 6.58 2.38
N THR A 151 -8.31 6.99 3.52
CA THR A 151 -9.73 7.30 3.69
C THR A 151 -9.90 8.76 4.14
N PRO A 152 -10.72 9.57 3.43
CA PRO A 152 -11.53 9.22 2.28
C PRO A 152 -10.70 9.06 1.01
N ALA A 153 -11.00 8.02 0.19
CA ALA A 153 -10.49 7.89 -1.16
C ALA A 153 -11.38 8.74 -2.09
N ASN A 154 -10.86 9.89 -2.53
CA ASN A 154 -11.57 10.84 -3.38
C ASN A 154 -10.60 11.58 -4.32
N LYS A 155 -11.14 12.38 -5.23
CA LYS A 155 -10.34 13.13 -6.21
C LYS A 155 -9.24 13.96 -5.57
N GLU A 156 -9.53 14.68 -4.49
CA GLU A 156 -8.58 15.53 -3.78
C GLU A 156 -7.39 14.73 -3.23
N THR A 157 -7.65 13.58 -2.59
CA THR A 157 -6.58 12.73 -2.06
C THR A 157 -5.74 12.08 -3.16
N TYR A 158 -6.34 11.74 -4.33
CA TYR A 158 -5.58 11.25 -5.48
C TYR A 158 -4.72 12.33 -6.13
N GLU A 159 -5.24 13.56 -6.29
CA GLU A 159 -4.46 14.71 -6.78
C GLU A 159 -3.28 15.03 -5.84
N ALA A 160 -3.52 15.00 -4.52
CA ALA A 160 -2.48 15.17 -3.53
C ALA A 160 -1.39 14.10 -3.65
N PHE A 161 -1.76 12.83 -3.86
CA PHE A 161 -0.81 11.74 -4.11
C PHE A 161 0.10 12.03 -5.30
N PHE A 162 -0.47 12.36 -6.46
CA PHE A 162 0.29 12.63 -7.68
C PHE A 162 1.08 13.96 -7.64
N SER A 163 0.76 14.86 -6.75
CA SER A 163 1.52 16.11 -6.55
C SER A 163 2.69 15.95 -5.57
N THR A 164 2.56 15.10 -4.57
CA THR A 164 3.54 14.95 -3.46
C THR A 164 4.29 13.64 -3.54
N VAL A 165 3.62 12.50 -3.29
CA VAL A 165 4.20 11.16 -3.14
C VAL A 165 4.83 10.65 -4.44
N TYR A 166 4.21 10.96 -5.58
CA TYR A 166 4.71 10.56 -6.90
C TYR A 166 6.21 10.86 -7.09
N LYS A 167 6.71 11.94 -6.50
CA LYS A 167 8.13 12.33 -6.58
C LYS A 167 9.05 11.30 -5.92
N ALA A 168 8.56 10.60 -4.89
CA ALA A 168 9.31 9.56 -4.18
C ALA A 168 9.23 8.18 -4.85
N LEU A 169 8.36 7.98 -5.85
CA LEU A 169 8.34 6.72 -6.59
C LEU A 169 9.59 6.56 -7.47
N SER A 170 9.98 5.33 -7.74
CA SER A 170 11.00 4.96 -8.72
C SER A 170 10.59 5.39 -10.14
N SER A 171 11.53 5.41 -11.08
CA SER A 171 11.23 5.74 -12.49
C SER A 171 10.25 4.77 -13.13
N GLU A 172 10.28 3.51 -12.69
CA GLU A 172 9.30 2.47 -12.98
C GLU A 172 8.78 1.98 -11.63
N ALA A 173 7.47 2.09 -11.37
CA ALA A 173 6.88 1.73 -10.10
C ALA A 173 5.51 1.08 -10.26
N VAL A 174 5.15 0.23 -9.32
CA VAL A 174 3.80 -0.36 -9.21
C VAL A 174 3.03 0.39 -8.13
N ILE A 175 1.84 0.86 -8.47
CA ILE A 175 0.93 1.49 -7.52
C ILE A 175 -0.32 0.62 -7.39
N ILE A 176 -0.71 0.36 -6.15
CA ILE A 176 -1.90 -0.41 -5.80
C ILE A 176 -2.85 0.54 -5.08
N PHE A 177 -3.98 0.84 -5.70
CA PHE A 177 -5.03 1.66 -5.09
C PHE A 177 -6.12 0.75 -4.53
N SER A 178 -6.50 0.98 -3.27
CA SER A 178 -7.68 0.36 -2.64
C SER A 178 -8.98 1.08 -3.05
N ASN A 179 -10.12 0.52 -2.62
CA ASN A 179 -11.45 1.13 -2.78
C ASN A 179 -11.89 1.35 -4.25
N TYR A 180 -11.31 0.62 -5.20
CA TYR A 180 -11.61 0.76 -6.64
C TYR A 180 -12.95 0.12 -7.04
N SER A 181 -13.59 -0.69 -6.20
CA SER A 181 -14.95 -1.19 -6.45
C SER A 181 -16.04 -0.15 -6.19
N ASN A 182 -15.73 0.95 -5.53
CA ASN A 182 -16.63 2.10 -5.42
C ASN A 182 -16.62 2.87 -6.74
N VAL A 183 -17.75 2.93 -7.42
CA VAL A 183 -17.89 3.53 -8.77
C VAL A 183 -17.44 4.99 -8.81
N LYS A 184 -17.76 5.77 -7.76
CA LYS A 184 -17.34 7.16 -7.66
C LYS A 184 -15.82 7.26 -7.54
N ASN A 185 -15.23 6.50 -6.61
CA ASN A 185 -13.79 6.52 -6.37
C ASN A 185 -13.01 6.06 -7.63
N ALA A 186 -13.49 5.01 -8.30
CA ALA A 186 -12.89 4.50 -9.53
C ALA A 186 -12.87 5.55 -10.64
N LYS A 187 -14.02 6.25 -10.84
CA LYS A 187 -14.13 7.31 -11.83
C LYS A 187 -13.18 8.47 -11.52
N GLU A 188 -13.18 8.96 -10.27
CA GLU A 188 -12.32 10.05 -9.84
C GLU A 188 -10.83 9.70 -9.98
N LEU A 189 -10.43 8.46 -9.64
CA LEU A 189 -9.06 7.99 -9.81
C LEU A 189 -8.66 7.91 -11.29
N ASP A 190 -9.52 7.36 -12.15
CA ASP A 190 -9.25 7.28 -13.60
C ASP A 190 -9.10 8.68 -14.23
N GLU A 191 -9.91 9.66 -13.81
CA GLU A 191 -9.77 11.06 -14.24
C GLU A 191 -8.40 11.63 -13.81
N VAL A 192 -8.02 11.46 -12.53
CA VAL A 192 -6.74 11.98 -12.02
C VAL A 192 -5.54 11.29 -12.69
N ILE A 193 -5.62 9.99 -12.98
CA ILE A 193 -4.57 9.29 -13.76
C ILE A 193 -4.45 9.89 -15.15
N ALA A 194 -5.56 10.15 -15.84
CA ALA A 194 -5.58 10.77 -17.17
C ALA A 194 -5.00 12.19 -17.15
N ASP A 195 -5.36 13.00 -16.15
CA ASP A 195 -4.85 14.38 -15.99
C ASP A 195 -3.33 14.42 -15.75
N ASN A 196 -2.75 13.34 -15.24
CA ASN A 196 -1.31 13.22 -15.01
C ASN A 196 -0.55 12.46 -16.14
N ALA A 197 -1.19 12.16 -17.27
CA ALA A 197 -0.58 11.44 -18.38
C ALA A 197 0.65 12.17 -19.01
N ASN A 198 0.83 13.44 -18.73
CA ASN A 198 2.03 14.20 -19.12
C ASN A 198 3.26 13.86 -18.26
N LYS A 199 3.07 13.36 -17.03
CA LYS A 199 4.16 13.02 -16.07
C LYS A 199 4.67 11.60 -16.25
N PHE A 200 3.79 10.67 -16.62
CA PHE A 200 4.11 9.24 -16.74
C PHE A 200 3.29 8.54 -17.81
N GLU A 201 3.73 7.36 -18.18
CA GLU A 201 3.00 6.40 -18.99
C GLU A 201 2.53 5.26 -18.10
N VAL A 202 1.29 4.81 -18.29
CA VAL A 202 0.78 3.57 -17.67
C VAL A 202 1.16 2.42 -18.59
N GLU A 203 2.14 1.61 -18.20
CA GLU A 203 2.61 0.48 -19.01
C GLU A 203 1.60 -0.67 -19.03
N TRP A 204 0.94 -0.92 -17.90
CA TRP A 204 -0.13 -1.92 -17.79
C TRP A 204 -1.04 -1.63 -16.58
N LYS A 205 -2.25 -2.17 -16.63
CA LYS A 205 -3.31 -2.00 -15.63
C LYS A 205 -3.96 -3.35 -15.34
N LYS A 206 -4.16 -3.68 -14.07
CA LYS A 206 -4.90 -4.85 -13.58
C LYS A 206 -5.93 -4.41 -12.55
N GLN A 207 -7.05 -5.11 -12.51
CA GLN A 207 -8.11 -4.87 -11.55
C GLN A 207 -8.45 -6.13 -10.79
N ARG A 208 -8.88 -5.98 -9.54
CA ARG A 208 -9.48 -7.04 -8.74
C ARG A 208 -10.77 -6.51 -8.11
N VAL A 209 -11.83 -7.28 -8.27
CA VAL A 209 -13.16 -6.91 -7.79
C VAL A 209 -13.29 -7.27 -6.31
N SER A 210 -14.10 -6.48 -5.58
CA SER A 210 -14.46 -6.76 -4.20
C SER A 210 -15.59 -7.78 -4.14
N GLY A 211 -15.49 -8.75 -3.23
CA GLY A 211 -16.59 -9.65 -2.84
C GLY A 211 -17.32 -9.20 -1.57
N GLY A 212 -16.98 -8.01 -1.04
CA GLY A 212 -17.49 -7.54 0.25
C GLY A 212 -16.63 -7.96 1.45
N LEU A 213 -16.93 -7.39 2.62
CA LEU A 213 -16.14 -7.57 3.84
C LEU A 213 -16.13 -9.01 4.39
N SER A 214 -17.18 -9.78 4.10
CA SER A 214 -17.35 -11.15 4.58
C SER A 214 -16.77 -12.20 3.64
N ASP A 215 -16.36 -11.83 2.44
CA ASP A 215 -15.80 -12.76 1.46
C ASP A 215 -14.28 -12.77 1.51
N HIS A 216 -13.73 -13.66 2.32
CA HIS A 216 -12.28 -13.86 2.46
C HIS A 216 -11.61 -14.35 1.17
N THR A 217 -12.39 -14.73 0.15
CA THR A 217 -11.87 -15.19 -1.14
C THR A 217 -11.62 -14.06 -2.13
N GLN A 218 -11.89 -12.81 -1.75
CA GLN A 218 -11.83 -11.66 -2.63
C GLN A 218 -10.93 -10.54 -2.06
N TYR A 219 -10.65 -9.55 -2.89
CA TYR A 219 -9.93 -8.35 -2.48
C TYR A 219 -10.92 -7.34 -1.90
N GLN A 220 -10.77 -7.04 -0.63
CA GLN A 220 -11.62 -6.08 0.05
C GLN A 220 -11.64 -4.74 -0.68
N SER A 221 -12.84 -4.16 -0.84
CA SER A 221 -13.07 -2.87 -1.50
C SER A 221 -12.58 -2.77 -2.96
N GLY A 222 -12.05 -3.86 -3.53
CA GLY A 222 -11.47 -3.89 -4.87
C GLY A 222 -10.15 -3.14 -5.01
N LEU A 223 -9.35 -3.55 -5.98
CA LEU A 223 -8.03 -2.97 -6.25
C LEU A 223 -7.90 -2.53 -7.69
N LEU A 224 -7.21 -1.40 -7.89
CA LEU A 224 -6.57 -1.05 -9.13
C LEU A 224 -5.05 -1.15 -8.96
N ILE A 225 -4.40 -1.91 -9.81
CA ILE A 225 -2.94 -2.06 -9.84
C ILE A 225 -2.46 -1.50 -11.17
N ILE A 226 -1.56 -0.53 -11.13
CA ILE A 226 -0.95 0.06 -12.32
C ILE A 226 0.57 0.02 -12.22
N SER A 227 1.23 -0.23 -13.34
CA SER A 227 2.65 0.08 -13.50
C SER A 227 2.77 1.41 -14.21
N ILE A 228 3.61 2.25 -13.66
CA ILE A 228 3.91 3.54 -14.27
C ILE A 228 5.39 3.61 -14.65
N LYS A 229 5.64 4.31 -15.76
CA LYS A 229 6.98 4.73 -16.18
C LYS A 229 7.02 6.24 -16.27
N LYS A 230 7.89 6.86 -15.47
CA LYS A 230 8.05 8.31 -15.45
C LYS A 230 8.59 8.81 -16.80
N LYS A 231 7.99 9.85 -17.34
CA LYS A 231 8.49 10.54 -18.51
C LYS A 231 9.69 11.41 -18.12
N ILE A 232 10.78 11.29 -18.87
CA ILE A 232 11.92 12.18 -18.71
C ILE A 232 11.51 13.55 -19.24
N ALA A 233 11.58 14.57 -18.40
CA ALA A 233 11.36 15.94 -18.88
C ALA A 233 12.37 16.21 -20.01
N LYS A 234 11.87 16.54 -21.21
CA LYS A 234 12.74 17.03 -22.28
C LYS A 234 13.34 18.35 -21.77
N ILE A 235 14.64 18.36 -21.54
CA ILE A 235 15.38 19.60 -21.35
C ILE A 235 15.34 20.28 -22.71
N GLU A 236 14.43 21.24 -22.88
CA GLU A 236 14.51 22.17 -23.98
C GLU A 236 15.85 22.89 -23.81
N LYS A 237 16.82 22.54 -24.66
CA LYS A 237 18.03 23.33 -24.80
C LYS A 237 17.55 24.72 -25.23
N ALA A 238 17.61 25.67 -24.30
CA ALA A 238 17.51 27.08 -24.68
C ALA A 238 18.62 27.34 -25.69
N THR A 239 18.26 27.45 -26.95
CA THR A 239 19.14 27.97 -28.00
C THR A 239 19.29 29.45 -27.72
N THR A 240 20.42 29.79 -27.08
CA THR A 240 20.92 31.19 -27.04
C THR A 240 21.43 31.59 -28.43
#